data_75f9ff8b13f69305796f80742664ea20
#
_entry.id   75f9ff8b13f69305796f80742664ea20
#
_cell.length_a   1.000
_cell.length_b   1.000
_cell.length_c   1.000
_cell.angle_alpha   90.00
_cell.angle_beta   90.00
_cell.angle_gamma   90.00
#
_symmetry.space_group_name_H-M   'P 1'
#
loop_
_entity.id
_entity.type
_entity.pdbx_description
1 polymer ?
#
loop_
_entity_poly.entity_id
_entity_poly.type
_entity_poly.pdbx_seq_one_letter_code
_entity_poly.pdbx_strand_id
1 'polypeptide(L)'
;MTYSVSPIGFVRSCFKEKFAIPRQPQLAPAARGVLELVAPFDQGDAVQGLEQVSHVWLLFLFHQALEDKPRLKVRPPRLGGNKSMGVFATRATHRPNGIGQSVVKLDKVEGNRLFISGIDLLDGTPVLDIKPYVPYADIIPNAVNSIASAAPQLIDVQWTDSALKQAHSHAQRLDEPLVELIEQCLAQDPRPAYQTPAPEREYGAQFWDLDVRWHYPTPEQIRVLEVIPAEA
;
A
#
# COMPACT_ATOMS: atom_id res chain seq x y z
N MET A 1 -0.33 -30.83 10.37
CA MET A 1 -0.97 -30.84 9.05
C MET A 1 -0.62 -29.54 8.35
N THR A 2 -0.10 -29.57 7.13
CA THR A 2 0.30 -28.40 6.33
C THR A 2 -0.62 -28.32 5.12
N TYR A 3 -1.07 -27.10 4.79
CA TYR A 3 -1.86 -26.84 3.58
C TYR A 3 -0.99 -26.04 2.62
N SER A 4 -1.01 -26.41 1.34
CA SER A 4 -0.34 -25.65 0.29
C SER A 4 -1.35 -24.81 -0.45
N VAL A 5 -0.98 -23.56 -0.73
CA VAL A 5 -1.78 -22.63 -1.54
C VAL A 5 -0.92 -22.09 -2.68
N SER A 6 -1.53 -21.84 -3.82
CA SER A 6 -0.86 -21.25 -4.98
C SER A 6 -1.44 -19.88 -5.31
N PRO A 7 -0.63 -18.92 -5.75
CA PRO A 7 -1.13 -17.63 -6.21
C PRO A 7 -2.07 -17.78 -7.41
N ILE A 8 -3.13 -17.00 -7.42
CA ILE A 8 -4.02 -16.84 -8.57
C ILE A 8 -3.54 -15.75 -9.53
N GLY A 9 -2.62 -14.91 -9.10
CA GLY A 9 -2.05 -13.81 -9.86
C GLY A 9 -1.06 -13.00 -9.06
N PHE A 10 -0.50 -11.96 -9.71
CA PHE A 10 0.49 -11.08 -9.12
C PHE A 10 0.11 -9.62 -9.36
N VAL A 11 0.34 -8.78 -8.35
CA VAL A 11 0.06 -7.35 -8.46
C VAL A 11 1.24 -6.63 -9.10
N ARG A 12 0.97 -5.83 -10.15
CA ARG A 12 1.85 -4.77 -10.62
C ARG A 12 1.46 -3.48 -9.93
N SER A 13 2.35 -2.96 -9.11
CA SER A 13 2.10 -1.83 -8.22
C SER A 13 3.06 -0.67 -8.46
N CYS A 14 2.61 0.53 -8.11
CA CYS A 14 3.45 1.72 -8.03
C CYS A 14 4.52 1.62 -6.92
N PHE A 15 4.35 0.75 -5.93
CA PHE A 15 5.27 0.60 -4.80
C PHE A 15 6.36 -0.42 -5.11
N LYS A 16 7.59 0.03 -5.33
CA LYS A 16 8.74 -0.84 -5.64
C LYS A 16 9.50 -1.29 -4.41
N GLU A 17 9.30 -0.60 -3.29
CA GLU A 17 9.92 -0.91 -2.00
C GLU A 17 8.90 -0.77 -0.85
N LYS A 18 9.27 -1.29 0.33
CA LYS A 18 8.36 -1.29 1.51
C LYS A 18 8.19 0.07 2.16
N PHE A 19 9.11 1.00 1.90
CA PHE A 19 9.06 2.32 2.48
C PHE A 19 8.03 3.18 1.74
N ALA A 20 7.32 4.03 2.48
CA ALA A 20 6.24 4.90 1.99
C ALA A 20 4.97 4.19 1.45
N ILE A 21 4.85 2.86 1.53
CA ILE A 21 3.56 2.21 1.28
C ILE A 21 2.53 2.72 2.30
N PRO A 22 1.29 3.07 1.87
CA PRO A 22 0.24 3.52 2.78
C PRO A 22 -0.10 2.43 3.79
N ARG A 23 -0.44 2.84 5.02
CA ARG A 23 -0.74 1.88 6.11
C ARG A 23 -2.02 1.10 5.90
N GLN A 24 -2.93 1.65 5.17
CA GLN A 24 -4.20 1.05 4.76
C GLN A 24 -4.54 1.55 3.36
N PRO A 25 -5.17 0.74 2.53
CA PRO A 25 -5.41 1.07 1.13
C PRO A 25 -6.21 2.36 0.94
N GLN A 26 -7.22 2.59 1.77
CA GLN A 26 -8.09 3.78 1.67
C GLN A 26 -7.39 5.11 2.03
N LEU A 27 -6.18 5.07 2.56
CA LEU A 27 -5.40 6.27 2.89
C LEU A 27 -4.62 6.82 1.68
N ALA A 28 -4.55 6.06 0.58
CA ALA A 28 -3.96 6.50 -0.68
C ALA A 28 -4.80 6.02 -1.87
N PRO A 29 -5.99 6.58 -2.08
CA PRO A 29 -6.87 6.20 -3.19
C PRO A 29 -6.25 6.44 -4.57
N ALA A 30 -5.26 7.34 -4.69
CA ALA A 30 -4.51 7.55 -5.92
C ALA A 30 -3.50 6.43 -6.25
N ALA A 31 -3.22 5.53 -5.31
CA ALA A 31 -2.34 4.39 -5.57
C ALA A 31 -3.02 3.39 -6.49
N ARG A 32 -2.51 3.22 -7.71
CA ARG A 32 -3.04 2.33 -8.74
C ARG A 32 -2.14 1.13 -8.97
N GLY A 33 -2.74 0.06 -9.44
CA GLY A 33 -2.03 -1.14 -9.85
C GLY A 33 -2.90 -2.06 -10.70
N VAL A 34 -2.28 -3.13 -11.15
CA VAL A 34 -2.95 -4.16 -11.95
C VAL A 34 -2.70 -5.52 -11.32
N LEU A 35 -3.75 -6.26 -11.01
CA LEU A 35 -3.62 -7.67 -10.69
C LEU A 35 -3.69 -8.47 -11.99
N GLU A 36 -2.59 -9.14 -12.33
CA GLU A 36 -2.46 -10.02 -13.49
C GLU A 36 -2.71 -11.46 -13.03
N LEU A 37 -3.83 -12.04 -13.48
CA LEU A 37 -4.17 -13.42 -13.18
C LEU A 37 -3.32 -14.39 -14.02
N VAL A 38 -3.01 -15.55 -13.43
CA VAL A 38 -2.21 -16.61 -14.08
C VAL A 38 -3.04 -17.87 -14.26
N ALA A 39 -2.60 -18.74 -15.16
CA ALA A 39 -3.27 -20.02 -15.41
C ALA A 39 -3.41 -20.86 -14.12
N PRO A 40 -4.56 -21.52 -13.91
CA PRO A 40 -5.71 -21.61 -14.81
C PRO A 40 -6.77 -20.50 -14.63
N PHE A 41 -6.49 -19.47 -13.81
CA PHE A 41 -7.43 -18.40 -13.41
C PHE A 41 -7.44 -17.21 -14.39
N ASP A 42 -6.62 -17.24 -15.44
CA ASP A 42 -6.51 -16.21 -16.49
C ASP A 42 -7.63 -16.31 -17.56
N GLN A 43 -8.67 -17.07 -17.27
CA GLN A 43 -9.80 -17.29 -18.14
C GLN A 43 -10.96 -16.36 -17.78
N GLY A 44 -11.73 -15.94 -18.79
CA GLY A 44 -12.88 -15.04 -18.60
C GLY A 44 -13.92 -15.54 -17.60
N ASP A 45 -14.11 -16.86 -17.51
CA ASP A 45 -15.04 -17.48 -16.58
C ASP A 45 -14.71 -17.17 -15.11
N ALA A 46 -13.42 -17.04 -14.78
CA ALA A 46 -12.99 -16.74 -13.42
C ALA A 46 -13.34 -15.32 -12.95
N VAL A 47 -13.49 -14.38 -13.89
CA VAL A 47 -13.78 -12.98 -13.60
C VAL A 47 -15.20 -12.55 -13.99
N GLN A 48 -15.98 -13.46 -14.53
CA GLN A 48 -17.36 -13.19 -14.95
C GLN A 48 -18.19 -12.65 -13.77
N GLY A 49 -18.82 -11.49 -13.95
CA GLY A 49 -19.64 -10.83 -12.92
C GLY A 49 -18.86 -9.83 -12.05
N LEU A 50 -17.52 -9.80 -12.10
CA LEU A 50 -16.74 -8.80 -11.36
C LEU A 50 -16.99 -7.36 -11.83
N GLU A 51 -17.45 -7.15 -13.05
CA GLU A 51 -17.84 -5.83 -13.59
C GLU A 51 -19.03 -5.20 -12.85
N GLN A 52 -19.76 -5.98 -12.06
CA GLN A 52 -20.88 -5.51 -11.22
C GLN A 52 -20.43 -5.13 -9.80
N VAL A 53 -19.14 -5.26 -9.49
CA VAL A 53 -18.58 -5.07 -8.15
C VAL A 53 -17.64 -3.89 -8.15
N SER A 54 -17.82 -2.93 -7.25
CA SER A 54 -16.97 -1.75 -7.15
C SER A 54 -15.70 -1.96 -6.31
N HIS A 55 -15.73 -2.87 -5.36
CA HIS A 55 -14.62 -3.15 -4.44
C HIS A 55 -14.48 -4.65 -4.21
N VAL A 56 -13.24 -5.07 -4.02
CA VAL A 56 -12.91 -6.46 -3.74
C VAL A 56 -11.95 -6.57 -2.55
N TRP A 57 -12.07 -7.66 -1.80
CA TRP A 57 -11.05 -8.14 -0.88
C TRP A 57 -9.98 -8.85 -1.69
N LEU A 58 -8.72 -8.49 -1.48
CA LEU A 58 -7.57 -9.26 -1.91
C LEU A 58 -6.97 -9.98 -0.72
N LEU A 59 -6.82 -11.28 -0.79
CA LEU A 59 -6.02 -12.08 0.13
C LEU A 59 -4.68 -12.35 -0.55
N PHE A 60 -3.58 -12.00 0.11
CA PHE A 60 -2.26 -12.03 -0.52
C PHE A 60 -1.17 -12.44 0.47
N LEU A 61 0.03 -12.67 -0.04
CA LEU A 61 1.21 -12.97 0.79
C LEU A 61 2.10 -11.75 0.94
N PHE A 62 2.53 -11.49 2.17
CA PHE A 62 3.65 -10.58 2.43
C PHE A 62 4.98 -11.25 2.03
N HIS A 63 5.17 -11.47 0.73
CA HIS A 63 6.22 -12.31 0.17
C HIS A 63 7.64 -11.89 0.55
N GLN A 64 7.85 -10.60 0.85
CA GLN A 64 9.13 -10.09 1.33
C GLN A 64 9.25 -10.00 2.86
N ALA A 65 8.26 -10.49 3.61
CA ALA A 65 8.26 -10.50 5.06
C ALA A 65 8.02 -11.89 5.66
N LEU A 66 8.17 -12.94 4.84
CA LEU A 66 8.10 -14.32 5.30
C LEU A 66 9.32 -14.64 6.18
N GLU A 67 9.09 -15.34 7.27
CA GLU A 67 10.11 -15.73 8.24
C GLU A 67 9.97 -17.22 8.57
N ASP A 68 11.10 -17.89 8.77
CA ASP A 68 11.13 -19.32 9.15
C ASP A 68 10.55 -19.55 10.55
N LYS A 69 10.64 -18.55 11.43
CA LYS A 69 10.11 -18.62 12.80
C LYS A 69 9.00 -17.59 13.00
N PRO A 70 7.81 -18.02 13.44
CA PRO A 70 6.70 -17.12 13.67
C PRO A 70 7.01 -16.13 14.80
N ARG A 71 6.76 -14.85 14.57
CA ARG A 71 6.79 -13.83 15.61
C ARG A 71 5.46 -13.82 16.37
N LEU A 72 5.51 -14.06 17.66
CA LEU A 72 4.33 -13.98 18.52
C LEU A 72 4.02 -12.55 18.97
N LYS A 73 5.04 -11.70 19.00
CA LYS A 73 4.92 -10.28 19.39
C LYS A 73 5.60 -9.39 18.35
N VAL A 74 4.99 -8.24 18.12
CA VAL A 74 5.52 -7.20 17.22
C VAL A 74 5.52 -5.86 17.95
N ARG A 75 6.29 -4.91 17.46
CA ARG A 75 6.31 -3.52 17.95
C ARG A 75 5.84 -2.60 16.82
N PRO A 76 4.52 -2.37 16.69
CA PRO A 76 4.01 -1.50 15.64
C PRO A 76 4.53 -0.08 15.86
N PRO A 77 5.34 0.49 14.95
CA PRO A 77 6.00 1.79 15.19
C PRO A 77 5.02 2.93 15.50
N ARG A 78 3.77 2.76 15.05
CA ARG A 78 2.78 3.84 15.08
C ARG A 78 1.50 3.52 15.87
N LEU A 79 1.36 2.28 16.34
CA LEU A 79 0.26 1.87 17.19
C LEU A 79 0.77 1.68 18.63
N GLY A 80 0.95 2.79 19.35
CA GLY A 80 1.38 2.73 20.74
C GLY A 80 2.89 2.81 20.96
N GLY A 81 3.66 3.26 19.98
CA GLY A 81 5.09 3.53 20.13
C GLY A 81 5.92 2.26 20.37
N ASN A 82 6.78 2.25 21.38
CA ASN A 82 7.68 1.13 21.69
C ASN A 82 7.00 -0.07 22.41
N LYS A 83 5.69 -0.07 22.55
CA LYS A 83 4.98 -1.17 23.22
C LYS A 83 4.96 -2.42 22.36
N SER A 84 5.32 -3.55 22.96
CA SER A 84 5.19 -4.86 22.33
C SER A 84 3.74 -5.33 22.41
N MET A 85 3.21 -5.85 21.31
CA MET A 85 1.84 -6.34 21.21
C MET A 85 1.82 -7.74 20.59
N GLY A 86 0.80 -8.53 20.93
CA GLY A 86 0.55 -9.79 20.22
C GLY A 86 0.32 -9.56 18.74
N VAL A 87 0.88 -10.41 17.89
CA VAL A 87 0.81 -10.24 16.43
C VAL A 87 -0.64 -10.20 15.92
N PHE A 88 -1.55 -10.94 16.54
CA PHE A 88 -2.96 -10.97 16.15
C PHE A 88 -3.75 -9.70 16.55
N ALA A 89 -3.21 -8.90 17.48
CA ALA A 89 -3.78 -7.60 17.81
C ALA A 89 -3.36 -6.49 16.84
N THR A 90 -2.64 -6.83 15.78
CA THR A 90 -2.07 -5.87 14.82
C THR A 90 -2.27 -6.33 13.37
N ARG A 91 -2.07 -5.40 12.44
CA ARG A 91 -1.99 -5.66 10.99
C ARG A 91 -0.54 -5.65 10.49
N ALA A 92 0.42 -6.08 11.36
CA ALA A 92 1.83 -6.17 10.99
C ALA A 92 2.04 -7.18 9.85
N THR A 93 3.03 -6.90 9.00
CA THR A 93 3.41 -7.76 7.86
C THR A 93 4.09 -9.06 8.29
N HIS A 94 4.86 -9.01 9.40
CA HIS A 94 5.49 -10.19 10.02
C HIS A 94 4.46 -10.95 10.86
N ARG A 95 3.81 -11.92 10.26
CA ARG A 95 2.73 -12.69 10.91
C ARG A 95 2.72 -14.14 10.46
N PRO A 96 2.06 -15.04 11.25
CA PRO A 96 1.93 -16.43 10.87
C PRO A 96 1.34 -16.58 9.47
N ASN A 97 1.94 -17.46 8.66
CA ASN A 97 1.59 -17.73 7.27
C ASN A 97 1.75 -16.53 6.31
N GLY A 98 2.17 -15.35 6.76
CA GLY A 98 2.41 -14.18 5.92
C GLY A 98 1.18 -13.65 5.16
N ILE A 99 -0.04 -14.01 5.58
CA ILE A 99 -1.27 -13.63 4.84
C ILE A 99 -1.67 -12.20 5.18
N GLY A 100 -1.84 -11.38 4.14
CA GLY A 100 -2.42 -10.07 4.17
C GLY A 100 -3.83 -10.03 3.59
N GLN A 101 -4.58 -8.98 3.91
CA GLN A 101 -5.93 -8.74 3.42
C GLN A 101 -6.17 -7.24 3.28
N SER A 102 -6.61 -6.81 2.10
CA SER A 102 -6.92 -5.42 1.80
C SER A 102 -8.18 -5.29 0.96
N VAL A 103 -8.98 -4.27 1.22
CA VAL A 103 -10.08 -3.87 0.33
C VAL A 103 -9.54 -2.86 -0.65
N VAL A 104 -9.70 -3.13 -1.92
CA VAL A 104 -9.29 -2.23 -3.01
C VAL A 104 -10.48 -1.92 -3.92
N LYS A 105 -10.44 -0.77 -4.57
CA LYS A 105 -11.42 -0.45 -5.61
C LYS A 105 -11.08 -1.23 -6.88
N LEU A 106 -12.08 -1.84 -7.50
CA LEU A 106 -11.99 -2.45 -8.82
C LEU A 106 -12.44 -1.40 -9.85
N ASP A 107 -11.49 -0.90 -10.62
CA ASP A 107 -11.76 0.14 -11.61
C ASP A 107 -12.22 -0.46 -12.95
N LYS A 108 -11.61 -1.58 -13.35
CA LYS A 108 -11.86 -2.23 -14.64
C LYS A 108 -11.38 -3.67 -14.66
N VAL A 109 -12.02 -4.49 -15.48
CA VAL A 109 -11.57 -5.86 -15.83
C VAL A 109 -11.33 -5.93 -17.33
N GLU A 110 -10.15 -6.39 -17.76
CA GLU A 110 -9.78 -6.61 -19.16
C GLU A 110 -9.04 -7.94 -19.31
N GLY A 111 -9.74 -8.93 -19.81
CA GLY A 111 -9.18 -10.28 -19.94
C GLY A 111 -8.76 -10.82 -18.56
N ASN A 112 -7.47 -11.14 -18.41
CA ASN A 112 -6.88 -11.61 -17.15
C ASN A 112 -6.33 -10.48 -16.26
N ARG A 113 -6.60 -9.22 -16.57
CA ARG A 113 -6.08 -8.03 -15.88
C ARG A 113 -7.20 -7.30 -15.15
N LEU A 114 -7.03 -7.16 -13.84
CA LEU A 114 -7.89 -6.37 -12.98
C LEU A 114 -7.17 -5.07 -12.62
N PHE A 115 -7.70 -3.95 -13.09
CA PHE A 115 -7.20 -2.61 -12.74
C PHE A 115 -7.80 -2.20 -11.41
N ILE A 116 -6.96 -1.85 -10.47
CA ILE A 116 -7.33 -1.60 -9.08
C ILE A 116 -6.72 -0.29 -8.58
N SER A 117 -7.41 0.37 -7.67
CA SER A 117 -6.93 1.59 -7.00
C SER A 117 -7.17 1.54 -5.48
N GLY A 118 -6.53 2.47 -4.75
CA GLY A 118 -6.49 2.40 -3.32
C GLY A 118 -5.79 1.12 -2.86
N ILE A 119 -4.55 0.93 -3.29
CA ILE A 119 -3.76 -0.26 -2.95
C ILE A 119 -2.67 0.05 -1.93
N ASP A 120 -2.31 -0.95 -1.13
CA ASP A 120 -1.21 -0.94 -0.18
C ASP A 120 -0.28 -2.16 -0.36
N LEU A 121 -0.15 -2.63 -1.59
CA LEU A 121 0.57 -3.84 -1.96
C LEU A 121 1.87 -3.50 -2.71
N LEU A 122 2.96 -4.14 -2.28
CA LEU A 122 4.24 -4.07 -2.95
C LEU A 122 4.16 -4.70 -4.36
N ASP A 123 4.94 -4.20 -5.29
CA ASP A 123 5.07 -4.78 -6.63
C ASP A 123 5.47 -6.27 -6.56
N GLY A 124 4.88 -7.08 -7.42
CA GLY A 124 5.07 -8.53 -7.42
C GLY A 124 4.35 -9.30 -6.31
N THR A 125 3.48 -8.65 -5.51
CA THR A 125 2.75 -9.32 -4.44
C THR A 125 1.87 -10.45 -4.99
N PRO A 126 2.07 -11.72 -4.51
CA PRO A 126 1.23 -12.84 -4.89
C PRO A 126 -0.15 -12.74 -4.25
N VAL A 127 -1.21 -12.80 -5.05
CA VAL A 127 -2.60 -12.83 -4.59
C VAL A 127 -3.08 -14.28 -4.54
N LEU A 128 -3.71 -14.65 -3.45
CA LEU A 128 -4.20 -16.02 -3.19
C LEU A 128 -5.68 -16.18 -3.50
N ASP A 129 -6.47 -15.11 -3.30
CA ASP A 129 -7.92 -15.13 -3.50
C ASP A 129 -8.47 -13.72 -3.68
N ILE A 130 -9.60 -13.62 -4.35
CA ILE A 130 -10.40 -12.40 -4.54
C ILE A 130 -11.81 -12.69 -4.05
N LYS A 131 -12.37 -11.78 -3.25
CA LYS A 131 -13.78 -11.84 -2.86
C LYS A 131 -14.45 -10.49 -3.09
N PRO A 132 -15.69 -10.45 -3.58
CA PRO A 132 -16.42 -9.21 -3.65
C PRO A 132 -16.61 -8.60 -2.26
N TYR A 133 -16.44 -7.28 -2.14
CA TYR A 133 -16.81 -6.56 -0.93
C TYR A 133 -18.32 -6.40 -0.89
N VAL A 134 -18.96 -6.87 0.18
CA VAL A 134 -20.42 -6.86 0.35
C VAL A 134 -20.79 -5.89 1.47
N PRO A 135 -21.22 -4.65 1.16
CA PRO A 135 -21.38 -3.59 2.16
C PRO A 135 -22.25 -3.97 3.36
N TYR A 136 -23.37 -4.64 3.15
CA TYR A 136 -24.27 -5.01 4.25
C TYR A 136 -23.69 -6.08 5.19
N ALA A 137 -22.71 -6.86 4.72
CA ALA A 137 -22.08 -7.94 5.48
C ALA A 137 -20.74 -7.52 6.08
N ASP A 138 -19.99 -6.68 5.36
CA ASP A 138 -18.60 -6.33 5.72
C ASP A 138 -18.50 -5.08 6.62
N ILE A 139 -19.50 -4.17 6.55
CA ILE A 139 -19.56 -3.01 7.44
C ILE A 139 -20.13 -3.42 8.81
N ILE A 140 -19.35 -3.17 9.87
CA ILE A 140 -19.79 -3.32 11.27
C ILE A 140 -19.79 -1.93 11.92
N PRO A 141 -20.93 -1.23 11.94
CA PRO A 141 -20.99 0.19 12.34
C PRO A 141 -20.51 0.49 13.75
N ASN A 142 -20.67 -0.45 14.68
CA ASN A 142 -20.32 -0.29 16.10
C ASN A 142 -19.00 -1.00 16.49
N ALA A 143 -18.18 -1.38 15.50
CA ALA A 143 -16.90 -1.99 15.78
C ALA A 143 -15.97 -1.04 16.53
N VAL A 144 -15.31 -1.52 17.58
CA VAL A 144 -14.39 -0.75 18.42
C VAL A 144 -12.98 -1.31 18.30
N ASN A 145 -12.01 -0.44 18.11
CA ASN A 145 -10.59 -0.77 18.18
C ASN A 145 -9.85 0.31 19.00
N SER A 146 -9.58 0.06 20.27
CA SER A 146 -8.91 1.01 21.16
C SER A 146 -7.40 1.16 20.87
N ILE A 147 -6.81 0.24 20.09
CA ILE A 147 -5.39 0.29 19.68
C ILE A 147 -5.22 1.25 18.50
N ALA A 148 -6.21 1.31 17.63
CA ALA A 148 -6.24 2.16 16.43
C ALA A 148 -7.63 2.83 16.36
N SER A 149 -7.91 3.71 17.32
CA SER A 149 -9.22 4.36 17.47
C SER A 149 -9.53 5.43 16.43
N ALA A 150 -8.51 5.94 15.74
CA ALA A 150 -8.65 6.97 14.72
C ALA A 150 -7.66 6.71 13.56
N ALA A 151 -7.96 7.33 12.42
CA ALA A 151 -7.01 7.42 11.32
C ALA A 151 -5.73 8.16 11.76
N PRO A 152 -4.58 7.90 11.13
CA PRO A 152 -3.36 8.63 11.44
C PRO A 152 -3.55 10.13 11.14
N GLN A 153 -2.96 10.96 12.01
CA GLN A 153 -2.88 12.39 11.72
C GLN A 153 -2.00 12.58 10.48
N LEU A 154 -2.50 13.34 9.52
CA LEU A 154 -1.75 13.70 8.33
C LEU A 154 -0.90 14.94 8.61
N ILE A 155 0.28 14.98 7.98
CA ILE A 155 1.18 16.11 8.01
C ILE A 155 1.15 16.86 6.66
N ASP A 156 1.56 18.13 6.67
CA ASP A 156 1.57 18.97 5.49
C ASP A 156 2.65 18.52 4.50
N VAL A 157 2.30 18.41 3.22
CA VAL A 157 3.23 18.07 2.14
C VAL A 157 3.34 19.23 1.19
N GLN A 158 4.52 19.84 1.15
CA GLN A 158 4.86 20.94 0.27
C GLN A 158 5.83 20.48 -0.82
N TRP A 159 5.92 21.27 -1.86
CA TRP A 159 6.76 21.00 -3.02
C TRP A 159 7.72 22.16 -3.28
N THR A 160 8.90 21.89 -3.79
CA THR A 160 9.65 22.87 -4.54
C THR A 160 9.01 23.06 -5.92
N ASP A 161 9.15 24.24 -6.52
CA ASP A 161 8.63 24.51 -7.87
C ASP A 161 9.20 23.54 -8.90
N SER A 162 10.47 23.13 -8.74
CA SER A 162 11.13 22.16 -9.60
C SER A 162 10.51 20.78 -9.46
N ALA A 163 10.37 20.26 -8.23
CA ALA A 163 9.82 18.94 -7.97
C ALA A 163 8.37 18.81 -8.46
N LEU A 164 7.56 19.86 -8.26
CA LEU A 164 6.17 19.85 -8.73
C LEU A 164 6.09 19.81 -10.26
N LYS A 165 6.95 20.54 -10.97
CA LYS A 165 7.04 20.49 -12.43
C LYS A 165 7.50 19.11 -12.92
N GLN A 166 8.49 18.51 -12.26
CA GLN A 166 8.94 17.14 -12.54
C GLN A 166 7.80 16.14 -12.34
N ALA A 167 7.10 16.21 -11.21
CA ALA A 167 5.96 15.33 -10.91
C ALA A 167 4.85 15.43 -11.97
N HIS A 168 4.47 16.63 -12.38
CA HIS A 168 3.48 16.83 -13.46
C HIS A 168 3.95 16.24 -14.81
N SER A 169 5.22 16.44 -15.17
CA SER A 169 5.77 15.87 -16.40
C SER A 169 5.74 14.34 -16.38
N HIS A 170 6.12 13.73 -15.25
CA HIS A 170 6.08 12.28 -15.09
C HIS A 170 4.66 11.74 -14.96
N ALA A 171 3.73 12.47 -14.33
CA ALA A 171 2.31 12.13 -14.30
C ALA A 171 1.73 11.98 -15.71
N GLN A 172 2.03 12.92 -16.60
CA GLN A 172 1.63 12.84 -18.01
C GLN A 172 2.27 11.65 -18.75
N ARG A 173 3.57 11.40 -18.50
CA ARG A 173 4.30 10.28 -19.12
C ARG A 173 3.75 8.91 -18.69
N LEU A 174 3.39 8.78 -17.42
CA LEU A 174 2.91 7.52 -16.85
C LEU A 174 1.40 7.31 -17.00
N ASP A 175 0.65 8.38 -17.30
CA ASP A 175 -0.82 8.43 -17.25
C ASP A 175 -1.35 8.06 -15.86
N GLU A 176 -0.68 8.60 -14.81
CA GLU A 176 -0.97 8.29 -13.41
C GLU A 176 -1.14 9.56 -12.56
N PRO A 177 -1.98 9.55 -11.51
CA PRO A 177 -2.17 10.68 -10.60
C PRO A 177 -0.98 10.81 -9.63
N LEU A 178 0.21 11.06 -10.16
CA LEU A 178 1.48 10.97 -9.43
C LEU A 178 1.60 11.99 -8.30
N VAL A 179 1.11 13.21 -8.49
CA VAL A 179 1.16 14.26 -7.46
C VAL A 179 0.32 13.83 -6.26
N GLU A 180 -0.93 13.45 -6.50
CA GLU A 180 -1.86 12.98 -5.47
C GLU A 180 -1.35 11.72 -4.78
N LEU A 181 -0.76 10.79 -5.52
CA LEU A 181 -0.15 9.58 -4.96
C LEU A 181 0.95 9.91 -3.97
N ILE A 182 1.90 10.76 -4.36
CA ILE A 182 3.02 11.18 -3.51
C ILE A 182 2.51 11.91 -2.27
N GLU A 183 1.60 12.87 -2.42
CA GLU A 183 1.02 13.60 -1.31
C GLU A 183 0.31 12.68 -0.32
N GLN A 184 -0.54 11.77 -0.79
CA GLN A 184 -1.29 10.84 0.05
C GLN A 184 -0.38 9.87 0.81
N CYS A 185 0.71 9.41 0.20
CA CYS A 185 1.67 8.54 0.85
C CYS A 185 2.53 9.29 1.87
N LEU A 186 3.06 10.45 1.52
CA LEU A 186 3.95 11.23 2.39
C LEU A 186 3.21 11.89 3.54
N ALA A 187 1.96 12.33 3.34
CA ALA A 187 1.14 12.92 4.40
C ALA A 187 0.93 11.97 5.59
N GLN A 188 1.03 10.66 5.39
CA GLN A 188 0.95 9.65 6.45
C GLN A 188 2.23 9.56 7.29
N ASP A 189 3.23 10.39 7.01
CA ASP A 189 4.55 10.38 7.66
C ASP A 189 5.22 9.00 7.62
N PRO A 190 5.92 8.65 6.52
CA PRO A 190 6.50 7.33 6.32
C PRO A 190 7.66 7.00 7.27
N ARG A 191 8.28 7.98 7.93
CA ARG A 191 9.38 7.74 8.88
C ARG A 191 8.93 6.88 10.06
N PRO A 192 9.83 6.06 10.60
CA PRO A 192 9.59 5.36 11.86
C PRO A 192 9.35 6.34 13.02
N ALA A 193 8.34 6.08 13.86
CA ALA A 193 7.94 6.98 14.95
C ALA A 193 9.05 7.29 15.98
N TYR A 194 10.09 6.44 16.08
CA TYR A 194 11.24 6.65 16.96
C TYR A 194 12.31 7.58 16.37
N GLN A 195 12.20 7.94 15.08
CA GLN A 195 13.13 8.86 14.44
C GLN A 195 12.67 10.29 14.60
N THR A 196 13.52 11.10 15.23
CA THR A 196 13.37 12.55 15.22
C THR A 196 13.79 13.06 13.84
N PRO A 197 13.00 13.91 13.17
CA PRO A 197 13.41 14.47 11.89
C PRO A 197 14.61 15.39 12.12
N ALA A 198 15.60 15.27 11.24
CA ALA A 198 16.69 16.22 11.12
C ALA A 198 16.47 17.02 9.83
N PRO A 199 16.45 18.36 9.85
CA PRO A 199 16.16 19.17 8.68
C PRO A 199 17.10 18.91 7.49
N GLU A 200 18.35 18.54 7.79
CA GLU A 200 19.37 18.24 6.76
C GLU A 200 19.28 16.83 6.21
N ARG A 201 18.44 15.97 6.78
CA ARG A 201 18.34 14.59 6.33
C ARG A 201 17.35 14.49 5.19
N GLU A 202 17.81 13.98 4.05
CA GLU A 202 16.99 13.59 2.93
C GLU A 202 16.50 12.15 3.07
N TYR A 203 15.27 11.94 2.62
CA TYR A 203 14.60 10.66 2.53
C TYR A 203 14.23 10.42 1.08
N GLY A 204 14.12 9.17 0.69
CA GLY A 204 13.71 8.79 -0.65
C GLY A 204 12.79 7.59 -0.64
N ALA A 205 11.94 7.47 -1.66
CA ALA A 205 11.12 6.30 -1.94
C ALA A 205 10.87 6.16 -3.44
N GLN A 206 10.77 4.91 -3.89
CA GLN A 206 10.46 4.59 -5.28
C GLN A 206 8.97 4.44 -5.52
N PHE A 207 8.45 5.23 -6.48
CA PHE A 207 7.11 5.12 -7.01
C PHE A 207 7.19 4.91 -8.53
N TRP A 208 6.66 3.81 -9.01
CA TRP A 208 6.84 3.38 -10.40
C TRP A 208 8.34 3.24 -10.74
N ASP A 209 8.81 3.96 -11.75
CA ASP A 209 10.22 4.05 -12.18
C ASP A 209 10.90 5.35 -11.71
N LEU A 210 10.37 5.96 -10.63
CA LEU A 210 10.79 7.25 -10.13
C LEU A 210 11.32 7.17 -8.70
N ASP A 211 12.39 7.91 -8.44
CA ASP A 211 12.90 8.19 -7.11
C ASP A 211 12.36 9.56 -6.65
N VAL A 212 11.60 9.54 -5.56
CA VAL A 212 11.01 10.74 -4.94
C VAL A 212 11.81 11.08 -3.70
N ARG A 213 12.37 12.29 -3.63
CA ARG A 213 13.21 12.76 -2.52
C ARG A 213 12.54 13.88 -1.76
N TRP A 214 12.66 13.84 -0.44
CA TRP A 214 12.11 14.85 0.45
C TRP A 214 12.92 15.02 1.74
N HIS A 215 12.64 16.10 2.45
CA HIS A 215 13.11 16.32 3.82
C HIS A 215 11.98 16.80 4.71
N TYR A 216 12.26 16.94 6.00
CA TYR A 216 11.33 17.49 6.98
C TYR A 216 11.82 18.87 7.45
N PRO A 217 11.32 20.00 6.92
CA PRO A 217 11.65 21.34 7.45
C PRO A 217 11.24 21.50 8.92
N THR A 218 10.11 20.89 9.29
CA THR A 218 9.62 20.76 10.67
C THR A 218 9.10 19.35 10.90
N PRO A 219 8.86 18.90 12.16
CA PRO A 219 8.30 17.59 12.44
C PRO A 219 6.94 17.30 11.79
N GLU A 220 6.15 18.34 11.55
CA GLU A 220 4.78 18.27 11.01
C GLU A 220 4.71 18.60 9.51
N GLN A 221 5.85 18.80 8.85
CA GLN A 221 5.88 19.20 7.44
C GLN A 221 6.91 18.42 6.66
N ILE A 222 6.54 17.98 5.47
CA ILE A 222 7.42 17.42 4.44
C ILE A 222 7.55 18.44 3.31
N ARG A 223 8.74 18.52 2.73
CA ARG A 223 8.99 19.23 1.47
C ARG A 223 9.61 18.28 0.46
N VAL A 224 8.90 18.04 -0.64
CA VAL A 224 9.39 17.26 -1.77
C VAL A 224 10.41 18.10 -2.56
N LEU A 225 11.59 17.54 -2.77
CA LEU A 225 12.74 18.20 -3.36
C LEU A 225 12.91 17.86 -4.83
N GLU A 226 12.73 16.56 -5.17
CA GLU A 226 12.96 16.03 -6.50
C GLU A 226 12.06 14.83 -6.80
N VAL A 227 11.69 14.68 -8.07
CA VAL A 227 11.03 13.50 -8.65
C VAL A 227 11.76 13.15 -9.94
N ILE A 228 12.67 12.20 -9.89
CA ILE A 228 13.58 11.86 -10.97
C ILE A 228 13.49 10.37 -11.33
N PRO A 229 13.87 9.97 -12.55
CA PRO A 229 13.96 8.56 -12.88
C PRO A 229 14.88 7.82 -11.91
N ALA A 230 14.42 6.65 -11.43
CA ALA A 230 15.23 5.80 -10.57
C ALA A 230 16.45 5.26 -11.35
N GLU A 231 17.59 5.18 -10.68
CA GLU A 231 18.76 4.52 -11.26
C GLU A 231 18.48 3.02 -11.42
N ALA A 232 18.90 2.45 -12.54
CA ALA A 232 18.68 1.05 -12.92
C ALA A 232 19.59 0.09 -12.12
#